data_c90c994b5868fbf8c829fe4f801a084c
#
_entry.id   c90c994b5868fbf8c829fe4f801a084c
#
_cell.length_a   1.000
_cell.length_b   1.000
_cell.length_c   1.000
_cell.angle_alpha   90.00
_cell.angle_beta   90.00
_cell.angle_gamma   90.00
#
_symmetry.space_group_name_H-M   'P 1'
#
loop_
_entity.id
_entity.type
_entity.pdbx_description
1 polymer ?
#
loop_
_entity_poly.entity_id
_entity_poly.type
_entity_poly.pdbx_seq_one_letter_code
_entity_poly.pdbx_strand_id
1 'polypeptide(L)'
;MKKFLIASTFLFSINHALASELTDVAGCAGMIIGDAAILYDLDGNADNFEVALEVAYAGYFGYVFGTEPAQQDVIQADTVMQKNIELIFNKYENGTYTNDTFQEVIECYQVNSIQLIVHGEAIRDNAQIIRKFAGDTKNNMMALLQ
;
A
#
# COMPACT_ATOMS: atom_id res chain seq x y z
N MET A 1 -42.80 1.20 4.21
CA MET A 1 -41.84 1.29 3.10
C MET A 1 -40.69 2.28 3.30
N LYS A 2 -40.81 3.35 4.08
CA LYS A 2 -39.74 4.35 4.27
C LYS A 2 -38.52 3.88 5.11
N LYS A 3 -38.66 2.86 5.95
CA LYS A 3 -37.58 2.38 6.82
C LYS A 3 -36.57 1.46 6.10
N PHE A 4 -36.95 0.82 5.01
CA PHE A 4 -36.07 -0.10 4.26
C PHE A 4 -35.08 0.65 3.33
N LEU A 5 -35.45 1.81 2.84
CA LEU A 5 -34.61 2.66 1.98
C LEU A 5 -33.43 3.30 2.75
N ILE A 6 -33.63 3.62 4.04
CA ILE A 6 -32.60 4.27 4.87
C ILE A 6 -31.48 3.28 5.22
N ALA A 7 -31.81 2.02 5.51
CA ALA A 7 -30.82 0.98 5.80
C ALA A 7 -29.95 0.64 4.57
N SER A 8 -30.56 0.60 3.38
CA SER A 8 -29.86 0.32 2.13
C SER A 8 -28.88 1.44 1.74
N THR A 9 -29.27 2.69 1.94
CA THR A 9 -28.41 3.84 1.63
C THR A 9 -27.23 3.96 2.59
N PHE A 10 -27.42 3.60 3.86
CA PHE A 10 -26.35 3.64 4.87
C PHE A 10 -25.30 2.55 4.62
N LEU A 11 -25.71 1.33 4.29
CA LEU A 11 -24.79 0.23 3.93
C LEU A 11 -23.99 0.55 2.66
N PHE A 12 -24.61 1.17 1.67
CA PHE A 12 -23.92 1.58 0.45
C PHE A 12 -22.87 2.67 0.73
N SER A 13 -23.17 3.63 1.60
CA SER A 13 -22.23 4.69 1.98
C SER A 13 -21.02 4.17 2.75
N ILE A 14 -21.22 3.20 3.66
CA ILE A 14 -20.13 2.55 4.40
C ILE A 14 -19.20 1.77 3.45
N ASN A 15 -19.76 0.96 2.56
CA ASN A 15 -18.99 0.19 1.60
C ASN A 15 -18.18 1.08 0.67
N HIS A 16 -18.74 2.22 0.24
CA HIS A 16 -18.02 3.18 -0.59
C HIS A 16 -16.87 3.86 0.17
N ALA A 17 -17.06 4.24 1.43
CA ALA A 17 -16.02 4.81 2.27
C ALA A 17 -14.86 3.82 2.52
N LEU A 18 -15.15 2.55 2.80
CA LEU A 18 -14.14 1.49 2.96
C LEU A 18 -13.36 1.23 1.68
N ALA A 19 -14.00 1.21 0.51
CA ALA A 19 -13.34 1.05 -0.78
C ALA A 19 -12.40 2.22 -1.09
N SER A 20 -12.78 3.47 -0.77
CA SER A 20 -11.95 4.67 -0.91
C SER A 20 -10.72 4.60 0.00
N GLU A 21 -10.88 4.23 1.27
CA GLU A 21 -9.77 4.10 2.21
C GLU A 21 -8.80 2.98 1.80
N LEU A 22 -9.29 1.84 1.33
CA LEU A 22 -8.46 0.76 0.78
C LEU A 22 -7.61 1.26 -0.40
N THR A 23 -8.20 2.05 -1.28
CA THR A 23 -7.50 2.65 -2.43
C THR A 23 -6.39 3.61 -1.97
N ASP A 24 -6.64 4.42 -0.94
CA ASP A 24 -5.64 5.32 -0.38
C ASP A 24 -4.49 4.56 0.28
N VAL A 25 -4.79 3.52 1.07
CA VAL A 25 -3.77 2.65 1.69
C VAL A 25 -2.93 1.92 0.63
N ALA A 26 -3.58 1.40 -0.41
CA ALA A 26 -2.89 0.74 -1.52
C ALA A 26 -2.01 1.71 -2.32
N GLY A 27 -2.51 2.92 -2.59
CA GLY A 27 -1.75 3.98 -3.25
C GLY A 27 -0.50 4.35 -2.46
N CYS A 28 -0.64 4.50 -1.16
CA CYS A 28 0.49 4.75 -0.25
C CYS A 28 1.48 3.59 -0.21
N ALA A 29 1.02 2.35 -0.17
CA ALA A 29 1.92 1.20 -0.27
C ALA A 29 2.74 1.23 -1.56
N GLY A 30 2.11 1.56 -2.70
CA GLY A 30 2.80 1.71 -3.99
C GLY A 30 3.87 2.81 -3.98
N MET A 31 3.58 3.96 -3.39
CA MET A 31 4.55 5.06 -3.26
C MET A 31 5.76 4.66 -2.38
N ILE A 32 5.52 3.99 -1.27
CA ILE A 32 6.58 3.49 -0.38
C ILE A 32 7.47 2.48 -1.12
N ILE A 33 6.86 1.53 -1.83
CA ILE A 33 7.58 0.48 -2.59
C ILE A 33 8.44 1.12 -3.69
N GLY A 34 7.87 2.05 -4.46
CA GLY A 34 8.59 2.73 -5.53
C GLY A 34 9.78 3.55 -5.02
N ASP A 35 9.59 4.32 -3.95
CA ASP A 35 10.65 5.11 -3.32
C ASP A 35 11.76 4.23 -2.74
N ALA A 36 11.37 3.17 -2.04
CA ALA A 36 12.34 2.23 -1.46
C ALA A 36 13.20 1.53 -2.52
N ALA A 37 12.62 1.21 -3.67
CA ALA A 37 13.37 0.61 -4.79
C ALA A 37 14.36 1.61 -5.41
N ILE A 38 14.00 2.88 -5.53
CA ILE A 38 14.93 3.94 -5.98
C ILE A 38 16.08 4.10 -4.99
N LEU A 39 15.80 4.17 -3.70
CA LEU A 39 16.82 4.29 -2.67
C LEU A 39 17.76 3.07 -2.69
N TYR A 40 17.22 1.86 -2.88
CA TYR A 40 18.03 0.66 -3.03
C TYR A 40 18.95 0.73 -4.27
N ASP A 41 18.47 1.21 -5.41
CA ASP A 41 19.29 1.41 -6.60
C ASP A 41 20.43 2.40 -6.37
N LEU A 42 20.21 3.42 -5.53
CA LEU A 42 21.19 4.45 -5.21
C LEU A 42 22.24 4.01 -4.17
N ASP A 43 21.83 3.29 -3.11
CA ASP A 43 22.69 3.00 -1.94
C ASP A 43 23.00 1.51 -1.74
N GLY A 44 22.29 0.61 -2.43
CA GLY A 44 22.46 -0.83 -2.34
C GLY A 44 22.02 -1.43 -0.98
N ASN A 45 21.30 -0.69 -0.15
CA ASN A 45 20.91 -1.14 1.19
C ASN A 45 19.68 -2.06 1.15
N ALA A 46 19.92 -3.36 1.01
CA ALA A 46 18.89 -4.39 0.92
C ALA A 46 18.05 -4.53 2.19
N ASP A 47 18.61 -4.21 3.37
CA ASP A 47 17.89 -4.32 4.64
C ASP A 47 16.86 -3.19 4.78
N ASN A 48 17.23 -1.96 4.45
CA ASN A 48 16.30 -0.83 4.42
C ASN A 48 15.19 -1.05 3.39
N PHE A 49 15.53 -1.62 2.25
CA PHE A 49 14.55 -1.96 1.23
C PHE A 49 13.52 -2.99 1.75
N GLU A 50 13.99 -4.06 2.39
CA GLU A 50 13.13 -5.08 2.97
C GLU A 50 12.19 -4.51 4.04
N VAL A 51 12.70 -3.69 4.95
CA VAL A 51 11.89 -3.02 5.99
C VAL A 51 10.80 -2.15 5.37
N ALA A 52 11.11 -1.37 4.35
CA ALA A 52 10.13 -0.54 3.66
C ALA A 52 9.02 -1.38 2.98
N LEU A 53 9.40 -2.48 2.34
CA LEU A 53 8.44 -3.42 1.75
C LEU A 53 7.54 -4.07 2.82
N GLU A 54 8.10 -4.48 3.95
CA GLU A 54 7.32 -5.03 5.05
C GLU A 54 6.31 -4.01 5.60
N VAL A 55 6.69 -2.76 5.77
CA VAL A 55 5.77 -1.68 6.22
C VAL A 55 4.65 -1.44 5.20
N ALA A 56 5.00 -1.36 3.91
CA ALA A 56 4.02 -1.14 2.85
C ALA A 56 2.99 -2.28 2.79
N TYR A 57 3.45 -3.51 2.76
CA TYR A 57 2.56 -4.68 2.69
C TYR A 57 1.82 -4.96 4.00
N ALA A 58 2.44 -4.70 5.16
CA ALA A 58 1.75 -4.85 6.44
C ALA A 58 0.58 -3.86 6.56
N GLY A 59 0.77 -2.62 6.14
CA GLY A 59 -0.32 -1.64 6.10
C GLY A 59 -1.45 -2.05 5.15
N TYR A 60 -1.10 -2.41 3.93
CA TYR A 60 -2.08 -2.81 2.91
C TYR A 60 -2.83 -4.09 3.29
N PHE A 61 -2.11 -5.18 3.57
CA PHE A 61 -2.75 -6.45 3.93
C PHE A 61 -3.42 -6.41 5.29
N GLY A 62 -2.89 -5.61 6.24
CA GLY A 62 -3.56 -5.36 7.51
C GLY A 62 -4.96 -4.80 7.32
N TYR A 63 -5.09 -3.82 6.43
CA TYR A 63 -6.41 -3.29 6.05
C TYR A 63 -7.28 -4.34 5.37
N VAL A 64 -6.74 -5.06 4.36
CA VAL A 64 -7.49 -6.08 3.63
C VAL A 64 -7.98 -7.20 4.55
N PHE A 65 -7.12 -7.77 5.38
CA PHE A 65 -7.50 -8.85 6.29
C PHE A 65 -8.33 -8.35 7.48
N GLY A 66 -8.15 -7.11 7.90
CA GLY A 66 -8.89 -6.53 9.02
C GLY A 66 -10.31 -6.07 8.66
N THR A 67 -10.58 -5.71 7.41
CA THR A 67 -11.88 -5.19 6.96
C THR A 67 -12.61 -6.11 5.99
N GLU A 68 -11.95 -7.12 5.43
CA GLU A 68 -12.50 -8.09 4.49
C GLU A 68 -13.29 -7.41 3.33
N PRO A 69 -12.65 -6.53 2.54
CA PRO A 69 -13.32 -5.81 1.46
C PRO A 69 -13.76 -6.77 0.35
N ALA A 70 -14.66 -6.31 -0.51
CA ALA A 70 -15.08 -7.07 -1.68
C ALA A 70 -13.87 -7.34 -2.61
N GLN A 71 -13.83 -8.52 -3.24
CA GLN A 71 -12.74 -8.90 -4.15
C GLN A 71 -12.51 -7.87 -5.25
N GLN A 72 -13.57 -7.26 -5.79
CA GLN A 72 -13.47 -6.23 -6.82
C GLN A 72 -12.73 -4.98 -6.32
N ASP A 73 -12.93 -4.59 -5.06
CA ASP A 73 -12.26 -3.44 -4.46
C ASP A 73 -10.77 -3.74 -4.24
N VAL A 74 -10.41 -4.98 -3.87
CA VAL A 74 -9.02 -5.43 -3.75
C VAL A 74 -8.31 -5.38 -5.11
N ILE A 75 -8.94 -5.86 -6.17
CA ILE A 75 -8.38 -5.81 -7.54
C ILE A 75 -8.14 -4.36 -7.97
N GLN A 76 -9.07 -3.46 -7.67
CA GLN A 76 -8.91 -2.05 -7.96
C GLN A 76 -7.77 -1.42 -7.15
N ALA A 77 -7.66 -1.75 -5.88
CA ALA A 77 -6.60 -1.28 -5.00
C ALA A 77 -5.22 -1.76 -5.45
N ASP A 78 -5.08 -3.02 -5.85
CA ASP A 78 -3.84 -3.57 -6.43
C ASP A 78 -3.44 -2.79 -7.69
N THR A 79 -4.40 -2.43 -8.53
CA THR A 79 -4.14 -1.60 -9.73
C THR A 79 -3.62 -0.21 -9.35
N VAL A 80 -4.16 0.41 -8.30
CA VAL A 80 -3.69 1.70 -7.79
C VAL A 80 -2.29 1.60 -7.22
N MET A 81 -2.00 0.53 -6.46
CA MET A 81 -0.66 0.27 -5.94
C MET A 81 0.37 0.20 -7.08
N GLN A 82 0.12 -0.58 -8.11
CA GLN A 82 1.02 -0.71 -9.27
C GLN A 82 1.22 0.62 -9.99
N LYS A 83 0.16 1.38 -10.23
CA LYS A 83 0.26 2.72 -10.85
C LYS A 83 1.11 3.69 -10.04
N ASN A 84 1.05 3.63 -8.71
CA ASN A 84 1.85 4.51 -7.86
C ASN A 84 3.32 4.08 -7.80
N ILE A 85 3.63 2.80 -7.87
CA ILE A 85 5.01 2.34 -8.09
C ILE A 85 5.57 2.92 -9.40
N GLU A 86 4.84 2.76 -10.50
CA GLU A 86 5.23 3.30 -11.82
C GLU A 86 5.36 4.82 -11.81
N LEU A 87 4.45 5.52 -11.12
CA LEU A 87 4.48 6.98 -10.99
C LEU A 87 5.78 7.47 -10.33
N ILE A 88 6.20 6.83 -9.24
CA ILE A 88 7.42 7.17 -8.52
C ILE A 88 8.65 6.93 -9.41
N PHE A 89 8.74 5.79 -10.10
CA PHE A 89 9.81 5.53 -11.05
C PHE A 89 9.85 6.55 -12.18
N ASN A 90 8.71 6.87 -12.78
CA ASN A 90 8.62 7.87 -13.85
C ASN A 90 9.06 9.26 -13.37
N LYS A 91 8.68 9.67 -12.16
CA LYS A 91 9.14 10.93 -11.58
C LYS A 91 10.66 10.95 -11.41
N TYR A 92 11.26 9.86 -10.98
CA TYR A 92 12.70 9.73 -10.81
C TYR A 92 13.44 9.78 -12.16
N GLU A 93 13.05 8.95 -13.11
CA GLU A 93 13.67 8.86 -14.44
C GLU A 93 13.60 10.18 -15.22
N ASN A 94 12.49 10.92 -15.08
CA ASN A 94 12.30 12.21 -15.74
C ASN A 94 12.88 13.40 -14.97
N GLY A 95 13.52 13.18 -13.81
CA GLY A 95 14.08 14.25 -12.98
C GLY A 95 13.02 15.15 -12.33
N THR A 96 11.78 14.66 -12.19
CA THR A 96 10.66 15.37 -11.54
C THR A 96 10.38 14.87 -10.12
N TYR A 97 11.21 13.97 -9.60
CA TYR A 97 11.18 13.59 -8.19
C TYR A 97 11.75 14.73 -7.35
N THR A 98 10.88 15.40 -6.59
CA THR A 98 11.19 16.59 -5.81
C THR A 98 11.02 16.35 -4.31
N ASN A 99 11.36 17.36 -3.50
CA ASN A 99 11.05 17.34 -2.07
C ASN A 99 9.56 17.16 -1.78
N ASP A 100 8.68 17.69 -2.63
CA ASP A 100 7.23 17.51 -2.46
C ASP A 100 6.83 16.04 -2.64
N THR A 101 7.41 15.35 -3.65
CA THR A 101 7.22 13.91 -3.81
C THR A 101 7.71 13.12 -2.60
N PHE A 102 8.86 13.49 -2.05
CA PHE A 102 9.40 12.86 -0.84
C PHE A 102 8.49 13.08 0.38
N GLN A 103 7.91 14.28 0.53
CA GLN A 103 6.93 14.55 1.60
C GLN A 103 5.66 13.72 1.43
N GLU A 104 5.16 13.54 0.20
CA GLU A 104 4.05 12.64 -0.10
C GLU A 104 4.36 11.19 0.33
N VAL A 105 5.58 10.70 0.09
CA VAL A 105 6.02 9.37 0.55
C VAL A 105 6.04 9.29 2.08
N ILE A 106 6.55 10.31 2.77
CA ILE A 106 6.55 10.36 4.25
C ILE A 106 5.12 10.32 4.80
N GLU A 107 4.19 11.06 4.21
CA GLU A 107 2.77 11.02 4.58
C GLU A 107 2.19 9.62 4.37
N CYS A 108 2.60 8.92 3.31
CA CYS A 108 2.21 7.54 3.06
C CYS A 108 2.72 6.56 4.12
N TYR A 109 3.93 6.76 4.65
CA TYR A 109 4.40 5.99 5.81
C TYR A 109 3.50 6.20 7.03
N GLN A 110 3.00 7.42 7.25
CA GLN A 110 2.06 7.69 8.34
C GLN A 110 0.73 6.97 8.14
N VAL A 111 0.16 7.02 6.92
CA VAL A 111 -1.09 6.31 6.57
C VAL A 111 -0.95 4.80 6.83
N ASN A 112 0.11 4.18 6.34
CA ASN A 112 0.34 2.75 6.53
C ASN A 112 0.65 2.39 7.99
N SER A 113 1.36 3.25 8.72
CA SER A 113 1.64 3.04 10.15
C SER A 113 0.37 3.04 11.01
N ILE A 114 -0.63 3.85 10.65
CA ILE A 114 -1.95 3.81 11.31
C ILE A 114 -2.58 2.43 11.14
N GLN A 115 -2.48 1.83 9.97
CA GLN A 115 -3.01 0.48 9.70
C GLN A 115 -2.31 -0.59 10.57
N LEU A 116 -1.00 -0.43 10.85
CA LEU A 116 -0.26 -1.33 11.74
C LEU A 116 -0.83 -1.32 13.17
N ILE A 117 -1.34 -0.18 13.61
CA ILE A 117 -1.96 -0.03 14.93
C ILE A 117 -3.39 -0.56 14.93
N VAL A 118 -4.20 -0.13 13.95
CA VAL A 118 -5.64 -0.43 13.88
C VAL A 118 -5.89 -1.92 13.57
N HIS A 119 -5.08 -2.50 12.70
CA HIS A 119 -5.22 -3.89 12.21
C HIS A 119 -4.10 -4.81 12.69
N GLY A 120 -3.45 -4.49 13.81
CA GLY A 120 -2.29 -5.23 14.33
C GLY A 120 -2.55 -6.71 14.59
N GLU A 121 -3.77 -7.11 14.96
CA GLU A 121 -4.15 -8.51 15.12
C GLU A 121 -4.17 -9.23 13.76
N ALA A 122 -4.84 -8.68 12.77
CA ALA A 122 -4.89 -9.23 11.43
C ALA A 122 -3.49 -9.36 10.79
N ILE A 123 -2.63 -8.37 11.03
CA ILE A 123 -1.23 -8.39 10.57
C ILE A 123 -0.45 -9.52 11.23
N ARG A 124 -0.55 -9.68 12.55
CA ARG A 124 0.13 -10.75 13.28
C ARG A 124 -0.32 -12.13 12.80
N ASP A 125 -1.62 -12.32 12.61
CA ASP A 125 -2.18 -13.62 12.21
C ASP A 125 -1.81 -13.98 10.76
N ASN A 126 -1.50 -12.99 9.93
CA ASN A 126 -1.09 -13.15 8.52
C ASN A 126 0.39 -12.79 8.26
N ALA A 127 1.22 -12.70 9.29
CA ALA A 127 2.60 -12.24 9.17
C ALA A 127 3.45 -13.05 8.16
N GLN A 128 3.22 -14.36 8.03
CA GLN A 128 3.95 -15.19 7.07
C GLN A 128 3.60 -14.83 5.61
N ILE A 129 2.33 -14.54 5.33
CA ILE A 129 1.87 -14.12 4.00
C ILE A 129 2.49 -12.77 3.66
N ILE A 130 2.43 -11.81 4.58
CA ILE A 130 2.98 -10.47 4.41
C ILE A 130 4.48 -10.52 4.10
N ARG A 131 5.26 -11.27 4.90
CA ARG A 131 6.70 -11.43 4.69
C ARG A 131 7.03 -12.11 3.36
N LYS A 132 6.23 -13.10 2.97
CA LYS A 132 6.40 -13.77 1.67
C LYS A 132 6.23 -12.77 0.53
N PHE A 133 5.18 -11.96 0.55
CA PHE A 133 4.95 -10.92 -0.48
C PHE A 133 6.09 -9.89 -0.50
N ALA A 134 6.53 -9.41 0.65
CA ALA A 134 7.67 -8.50 0.74
C ALA A 134 8.95 -9.11 0.18
N GLY A 135 9.26 -10.35 0.53
CA GLY A 135 10.44 -11.07 0.03
C GLY A 135 10.38 -11.36 -1.47
N ASP A 136 9.24 -11.78 -1.99
CA ASP A 136 9.04 -12.02 -3.43
C ASP A 136 9.21 -10.71 -4.22
N THR A 137 8.62 -9.62 -3.74
CA THR A 137 8.76 -8.28 -4.35
C THR A 137 10.20 -7.81 -4.31
N LYS A 138 10.89 -7.93 -3.16
CA LYS A 138 12.31 -7.61 -3.03
C LYS A 138 13.15 -8.33 -4.08
N ASN A 139 13.01 -9.65 -4.17
CA ASN A 139 13.79 -10.46 -5.10
C ASN A 139 13.52 -10.08 -6.55
N ASN A 140 12.27 -9.86 -6.92
CA ASN A 140 11.89 -9.47 -8.27
C ASN A 140 12.43 -8.08 -8.64
N MET A 141 12.30 -7.10 -7.77
CA MET A 141 12.82 -5.76 -8.02
C MET A 141 14.34 -5.71 -8.06
N MET A 142 15.02 -6.39 -7.15
CA MET A 142 16.50 -6.49 -7.17
C MET A 142 17.00 -7.12 -8.49
N ALA A 143 16.29 -8.09 -9.04
CA ALA A 143 16.65 -8.69 -10.33
C ALA A 143 16.46 -7.74 -11.52
N LEU A 144 15.51 -6.80 -11.42
CA LEU A 144 15.27 -5.78 -12.46
C LEU A 144 16.26 -4.61 -12.42
N LEU A 145 16.81 -4.32 -11.24
CA LEU A 145 17.74 -3.21 -11.00
C LEU A 145 19.23 -3.59 -11.20
N GLN A 146 19.53 -4.87 -11.43
CA GLN A 146 20.88 -5.38 -11.77
C GLN A 146 21.13 -5.33 -13.27
#